data_fc8f3181b788f18d7ad919825c16305b
#
_entry.id   fc8f3181b788f18d7ad919825c16305b
#
_cell.length_a   1.000
_cell.length_b   1.000
_cell.length_c   1.000
_cell.angle_alpha   90.00
_cell.angle_beta   90.00
_cell.angle_gamma   90.00
#
_symmetry.space_group_name_H-M   'P 1'
#
loop_
_entity.id
_entity.type
_entity.pdbx_description
1 polymer ?
#
loop_
_entity_poly.entity_id
_entity_poly.type
_entity_poly.pdbx_seq_one_letter_code
_entity_poly.pdbx_strand_id
1 'polypeptide(L)'
;MKLYIYEHCPFCVIAKMIFALKDHPVNVETLLYNDVQTPMQMIGRKMLPVLEYKPGLYMPESLDIVQYIDNEKDTPKITQLTQETIAHWVNTVERFIYRLAYPRWVRAPFAEFSTDEARDYFHKSKDPSGRGFVSDLADPALTRRAQMALDALEVLLKDYPLLDKDRTLAFEDFTLFAQLHSLSIVKGLNYGPQVELWRQTASEACSIPLHDCYAN
;
A
#
# COMPACT_ATOMS: atom_id res chain seq x y z
N MET A 1 19.64 -0.81 -8.16
CA MET A 1 18.89 -1.20 -6.94
C MET A 1 17.82 -2.22 -7.27
N LYS A 2 17.40 -3.01 -6.28
CA LYS A 2 16.35 -4.01 -6.42
C LYS A 2 15.40 -3.92 -5.23
N LEU A 3 14.10 -3.84 -5.50
CA LEU A 3 13.06 -3.74 -4.48
C LEU A 3 12.24 -5.03 -4.45
N TYR A 4 12.26 -5.73 -3.32
CA TYR A 4 11.48 -6.93 -3.08
C TYR A 4 10.16 -6.59 -2.42
N ILE A 5 9.04 -7.07 -3.00
CA ILE A 5 7.69 -6.66 -2.62
C ILE A 5 6.68 -7.82 -2.59
N TYR A 6 5.47 -7.52 -2.07
CA TYR A 6 4.19 -8.13 -2.43
C TYR A 6 3.34 -7.08 -3.15
N GLU A 7 2.57 -7.47 -4.18
CA GLU A 7 1.73 -6.53 -4.95
C GLU A 7 0.61 -5.93 -4.11
N HIS A 8 -0.03 -6.74 -3.25
CA HIS A 8 -1.11 -6.27 -2.38
C HIS A 8 -0.65 -5.36 -1.24
N CYS A 9 0.62 -5.41 -0.88
CA CYS A 9 1.10 -4.84 0.40
C CYS A 9 1.15 -3.31 0.39
N PRO A 10 0.43 -2.60 1.28
CA PRO A 10 0.44 -1.14 1.33
C PRO A 10 1.82 -0.55 1.62
N PHE A 11 2.63 -1.21 2.46
CA PHE A 11 4.01 -0.77 2.72
C PHE A 11 4.91 -0.91 1.49
N CYS A 12 4.66 -1.92 0.65
CA CYS A 12 5.35 -2.09 -0.63
C CYS A 12 4.92 -1.01 -1.63
N VAL A 13 3.66 -0.62 -1.62
CA VAL A 13 3.14 0.52 -2.40
C VAL A 13 3.87 1.79 -2.00
N ILE A 14 3.97 2.11 -0.70
CA ILE A 14 4.72 3.26 -0.18
C ILE A 14 6.16 3.27 -0.74
N ALA A 15 6.88 2.15 -0.64
CA ALA A 15 8.25 2.07 -1.14
C ALA A 15 8.35 2.23 -2.67
N LYS A 16 7.37 1.72 -3.44
CA LYS A 16 7.35 1.89 -4.91
C LYS A 16 7.13 3.34 -5.33
N MET A 17 6.27 4.08 -4.61
CA MET A 17 5.90 5.44 -4.96
C MET A 17 7.10 6.35 -5.13
N ILE A 18 8.06 6.34 -4.19
CA ILE A 18 9.19 7.27 -4.22
C ILE A 18 10.06 7.07 -5.46
N PHE A 19 10.24 5.84 -5.93
CA PHE A 19 11.01 5.57 -7.15
C PHE A 19 10.36 6.21 -8.38
N ALA A 20 9.03 6.13 -8.50
CA ALA A 20 8.31 6.76 -9.61
C ALA A 20 8.30 8.29 -9.48
N LEU A 21 8.06 8.83 -8.28
CA LEU A 21 8.00 10.28 -8.04
C LEU A 21 9.35 10.98 -8.20
N LYS A 22 10.46 10.24 -8.08
CA LYS A 22 11.83 10.75 -8.29
C LYS A 22 12.42 10.31 -9.65
N ASP A 23 11.65 9.65 -10.50
CA ASP A 23 12.13 9.02 -11.74
C ASP A 23 13.43 8.20 -11.51
N HIS A 24 13.47 7.50 -10.38
CA HIS A 24 14.62 6.69 -9.99
C HIS A 24 14.43 5.24 -10.44
N PRO A 25 15.34 4.68 -11.28
CA PRO A 25 15.19 3.33 -11.78
C PRO A 25 15.38 2.29 -10.67
N VAL A 26 14.49 1.29 -10.61
CA VAL A 26 14.56 0.17 -9.70
C VAL A 26 14.04 -1.11 -10.36
N ASN A 27 14.72 -2.23 -10.13
CA ASN A 27 14.21 -3.53 -10.49
C ASN A 27 13.28 -4.02 -9.38
N VAL A 28 12.02 -4.31 -9.71
CA VAL A 28 11.04 -4.82 -8.75
C VAL A 28 10.95 -6.34 -8.87
N GLU A 29 11.04 -7.04 -7.74
CA GLU A 29 10.83 -8.48 -7.65
C GLU A 29 9.72 -8.80 -6.65
N THR A 30 8.70 -9.52 -7.11
CA THR A 30 7.62 -10.01 -6.25
C THR A 30 7.98 -11.40 -5.75
N LEU A 31 8.09 -11.56 -4.43
CA LEU A 31 8.34 -12.85 -3.78
C LEU A 31 7.03 -13.61 -3.57
N LEU A 32 7.07 -14.92 -3.55
CA LEU A 32 5.93 -15.73 -3.09
C LEU A 32 5.63 -15.42 -1.62
N TYR A 33 4.36 -15.40 -1.26
CA TYR A 33 3.99 -15.04 0.11
C TYR A 33 4.49 -16.03 1.18
N ASN A 34 4.71 -17.29 0.80
CA ASN A 34 5.29 -18.33 1.66
C ASN A 34 6.83 -18.38 1.62
N ASP A 35 7.49 -17.54 0.82
CA ASP A 35 8.95 -17.43 0.87
C ASP A 35 9.36 -16.73 2.19
N VAL A 36 9.79 -17.53 3.13
CA VAL A 36 10.33 -17.07 4.41
C VAL A 36 11.85 -16.90 4.34
N GLN A 37 12.50 -17.73 3.50
CA GLN A 37 13.96 -17.82 3.50
C GLN A 37 14.62 -16.58 2.95
N THR A 38 14.12 -16.06 1.82
CA THR A 38 14.71 -14.90 1.16
C THR A 38 14.77 -13.66 2.08
N PRO A 39 13.67 -13.17 2.68
CA PRO A 39 13.77 -12.02 3.59
C PRO A 39 14.50 -12.35 4.89
N MET A 40 14.46 -13.59 5.39
CA MET A 40 15.27 -14.00 6.55
C MET A 40 16.78 -13.91 6.29
N GLN A 41 17.24 -14.28 5.09
CA GLN A 41 18.65 -14.14 4.70
C GLN A 41 19.05 -12.67 4.52
N MET A 42 18.15 -11.83 4.03
CA MET A 42 18.41 -10.41 3.77
C MET A 42 18.47 -9.58 5.06
N ILE A 43 17.47 -9.74 5.94
CA ILE A 43 17.23 -8.82 7.06
C ILE A 43 16.93 -9.53 8.40
N GLY A 44 17.04 -10.85 8.46
CA GLY A 44 16.81 -11.65 9.69
C GLY A 44 15.34 -11.78 10.11
N ARG A 45 14.39 -11.35 9.27
CA ARG A 45 12.95 -11.45 9.55
C ARG A 45 12.11 -11.52 8.26
N LYS A 46 10.95 -12.18 8.34
CA LYS A 46 10.00 -12.24 7.22
C LYS A 46 9.20 -10.94 7.12
N MET A 47 9.69 -10.00 6.36
CA MET A 47 9.04 -8.70 6.14
C MET A 47 9.40 -8.16 4.75
N LEU A 48 8.44 -7.47 4.11
CA LEU A 48 8.62 -6.68 2.90
C LEU A 48 7.91 -5.32 3.07
N PRO A 49 8.34 -4.26 2.39
CA PRO A 49 9.39 -4.23 1.36
C PRO A 49 10.81 -4.38 1.93
N VAL A 50 11.71 -4.85 1.07
CA VAL A 50 13.16 -4.79 1.31
C VAL A 50 13.82 -4.20 0.07
N LEU A 51 14.63 -3.17 0.25
CA LEU A 51 15.46 -2.58 -0.80
C LEU A 51 16.89 -3.13 -0.71
N GLU A 52 17.35 -3.77 -1.77
CA GLU A 52 18.78 -3.98 -2.01
C GLU A 52 19.34 -2.72 -2.69
N TYR A 53 19.90 -1.82 -1.86
CA TYR A 53 20.41 -0.53 -2.35
C TYR A 53 21.83 -0.62 -2.94
N LYS A 54 22.61 -1.66 -2.55
CA LYS A 54 23.86 -2.10 -3.14
C LYS A 54 23.94 -3.62 -3.08
N PRO A 55 24.74 -4.29 -3.92
CA PRO A 55 24.86 -5.74 -3.90
C PRO A 55 25.13 -6.29 -2.49
N GLY A 56 24.21 -7.10 -1.96
CA GLY A 56 24.29 -7.71 -0.63
C GLY A 56 23.98 -6.78 0.55
N LEU A 57 23.59 -5.52 0.31
CA LEU A 57 23.22 -4.57 1.36
C LEU A 57 21.74 -4.24 1.29
N TYR A 58 21.02 -4.53 2.36
CA TYR A 58 19.56 -4.51 2.42
C TYR A 58 19.03 -3.51 3.42
N MET A 59 17.94 -2.86 3.05
CA MET A 59 17.21 -1.89 3.87
C MET A 59 15.74 -2.31 3.97
N PRO A 60 15.22 -2.61 5.15
CA PRO A 60 13.80 -2.77 5.40
C PRO A 60 13.13 -1.42 5.68
N GLU A 61 11.84 -1.44 6.02
CA GLU A 61 10.97 -0.32 6.39
C GLU A 61 10.69 0.65 5.24
N SER A 62 9.42 0.75 4.90
CA SER A 62 8.99 1.49 3.71
C SER A 62 9.30 2.99 3.78
N LEU A 63 9.13 3.61 4.94
CA LEU A 63 9.42 5.04 5.11
C LEU A 63 10.92 5.33 5.16
N ASP A 64 11.73 4.41 5.66
CA ASP A 64 13.20 4.55 5.60
C ASP A 64 13.67 4.45 4.15
N ILE A 65 13.09 3.55 3.36
CA ILE A 65 13.35 3.46 1.91
C ILE A 65 12.96 4.75 1.22
N VAL A 66 11.78 5.31 1.54
CA VAL A 66 11.30 6.59 0.99
C VAL A 66 12.31 7.69 1.31
N GLN A 67 12.71 7.83 2.56
CA GLN A 67 13.66 8.86 2.99
C GLN A 67 15.03 8.68 2.34
N TYR A 68 15.51 7.44 2.21
CA TYR A 68 16.78 7.13 1.58
C TYR A 68 16.79 7.55 0.10
N ILE A 69 15.78 7.16 -0.68
CA ILE A 69 15.68 7.49 -2.10
C ILE A 69 15.44 8.98 -2.31
N ASP A 70 14.68 9.64 -1.44
CA ASP A 70 14.48 11.09 -1.52
C ASP A 70 15.78 11.88 -1.39
N ASN A 71 16.71 11.38 -0.58
CA ASN A 71 18.04 12.01 -0.37
C ASN A 71 19.12 11.58 -1.38
N GLU A 72 18.91 10.49 -2.13
CA GLU A 72 19.94 9.92 -3.04
C GLU A 72 20.20 10.81 -4.28
N LYS A 73 19.18 11.48 -4.77
CA LYS A 73 19.22 12.20 -6.03
C LYS A 73 18.44 13.50 -5.95
N ASP A 74 19.04 14.56 -6.45
CA ASP A 74 18.43 15.89 -6.57
C ASP A 74 18.05 16.51 -5.21
N THR A 75 17.28 17.59 -5.26
CA THR A 75 16.74 18.23 -4.06
C THR A 75 15.68 17.34 -3.40
N PRO A 76 15.75 17.12 -2.08
CA PRO A 76 14.70 16.41 -1.37
C PRO A 76 13.32 17.03 -1.62
N LYS A 77 12.32 16.17 -1.90
CA LYS A 77 10.93 16.59 -2.14
C LYS A 77 10.04 16.45 -0.92
N ILE A 78 10.47 15.67 0.09
CA ILE A 78 9.66 15.40 1.27
C ILE A 78 9.84 16.50 2.30
N THR A 79 8.72 17.13 2.67
CA THR A 79 8.68 18.09 3.78
C THR A 79 8.58 17.39 5.14
N GLN A 80 9.11 18.03 6.17
CA GLN A 80 8.93 17.62 7.57
C GLN A 80 7.58 18.10 8.16
N LEU A 81 6.78 18.83 7.38
CA LEU A 81 5.46 19.29 7.83
C LEU A 81 4.47 18.13 7.78
N THR A 82 3.85 17.85 8.92
CA THR A 82 2.85 16.81 9.06
C THR A 82 1.47 17.31 8.66
N GLN A 83 0.75 16.51 7.89
CA GLN A 83 -0.65 16.73 7.53
C GLN A 83 -1.56 16.01 8.54
N GLU A 84 -1.73 16.60 9.73
CA GLU A 84 -2.36 15.95 10.89
C GLU A 84 -3.75 15.37 10.59
N THR A 85 -4.58 16.07 9.81
CA THR A 85 -5.92 15.59 9.47
C THR A 85 -5.90 14.33 8.59
N ILE A 86 -4.97 14.28 7.64
CA ILE A 86 -4.76 13.10 6.77
C ILE A 86 -4.15 11.95 7.59
N ALA A 87 -3.14 12.24 8.42
CA ALA A 87 -2.55 11.24 9.32
C ALA A 87 -3.60 10.62 10.24
N HIS A 88 -4.52 11.42 10.79
CA HIS A 88 -5.61 10.93 11.62
C HIS A 88 -6.57 10.02 10.83
N TRP A 89 -6.93 10.41 9.61
CA TRP A 89 -7.76 9.60 8.74
C TRP A 89 -7.10 8.25 8.44
N VAL A 90 -5.83 8.25 8.02
CA VAL A 90 -5.04 7.05 7.74
C VAL A 90 -5.03 6.10 8.94
N ASN A 91 -4.71 6.61 10.13
CA ASN A 91 -4.70 5.83 11.37
C ASN A 91 -6.08 5.24 11.72
N THR A 92 -7.15 5.93 11.37
CA THR A 92 -8.52 5.47 11.59
C THR A 92 -8.88 4.31 10.66
N VAL A 93 -8.51 4.41 9.39
CA VAL A 93 -8.78 3.39 8.35
C VAL A 93 -7.93 2.15 8.60
N GLU A 94 -6.66 2.29 8.95
CA GLU A 94 -5.73 1.19 9.18
C GLU A 94 -6.24 0.18 10.20
N ARG A 95 -7.02 0.61 11.19
CA ARG A 95 -7.57 -0.26 12.26
C ARG A 95 -8.55 -1.33 11.73
N PHE A 96 -9.13 -1.15 10.55
CA PHE A 96 -10.14 -2.08 10.04
C PHE A 96 -9.95 -2.49 8.57
N ILE A 97 -9.14 -1.76 7.79
CA ILE A 97 -8.99 -1.98 6.35
C ILE A 97 -8.55 -3.41 6.02
N TYR A 98 -7.69 -3.98 6.83
CA TYR A 98 -7.17 -5.33 6.59
C TYR A 98 -8.25 -6.41 6.70
N ARG A 99 -9.30 -6.19 7.51
CA ARG A 99 -10.46 -7.06 7.55
C ARG A 99 -11.24 -7.06 6.22
N LEU A 100 -11.26 -5.92 5.54
CA LEU A 100 -11.86 -5.82 4.20
C LEU A 100 -10.93 -6.38 3.12
N ALA A 101 -9.65 -6.10 3.21
CA ALA A 101 -8.69 -6.36 2.15
C ALA A 101 -8.15 -7.80 2.13
N TYR A 102 -7.76 -8.37 3.27
CA TYR A 102 -7.15 -9.70 3.34
C TYR A 102 -7.93 -10.80 2.62
N PRO A 103 -9.26 -10.97 2.87
CA PRO A 103 -10.01 -12.02 2.21
C PRO A 103 -10.19 -11.80 0.70
N ARG A 104 -9.98 -10.58 0.22
CA ARG A 104 -10.04 -10.22 -1.19
C ARG A 104 -8.67 -10.37 -1.86
N TRP A 105 -7.61 -9.90 -1.20
CA TRP A 105 -6.25 -10.01 -1.74
C TRP A 105 -5.85 -11.46 -2.01
N VAL A 106 -6.09 -12.38 -1.07
CA VAL A 106 -5.71 -13.78 -1.23
C VAL A 106 -6.42 -14.47 -2.40
N ARG A 107 -7.55 -13.93 -2.87
CA ARG A 107 -8.32 -14.44 -4.03
C ARG A 107 -7.91 -13.78 -5.35
N ALA A 108 -7.28 -12.61 -5.29
CA ALA A 108 -6.83 -11.90 -6.47
C ALA A 108 -5.63 -12.61 -7.13
N PRO A 109 -5.40 -12.40 -8.43
CA PRO A 109 -4.32 -13.05 -9.17
C PRO A 109 -2.97 -12.34 -8.99
N PHE A 110 -2.64 -11.94 -7.76
CA PHE A 110 -1.33 -11.36 -7.46
C PHE A 110 -0.23 -12.41 -7.53
N ALA A 111 0.96 -12.00 -7.99
CA ALA A 111 2.08 -12.90 -8.21
C ALA A 111 2.54 -13.63 -6.95
N GLU A 112 2.50 -12.97 -5.79
CA GLU A 112 2.82 -13.59 -4.49
C GLU A 112 1.86 -14.71 -4.09
N PHE A 113 0.68 -14.78 -4.69
CA PHE A 113 -0.34 -15.81 -4.48
C PHE A 113 -0.49 -16.75 -5.67
N SER A 114 0.54 -16.88 -6.51
CA SER A 114 0.48 -17.74 -7.71
C SER A 114 0.44 -19.25 -7.42
N THR A 115 0.71 -19.66 -6.18
CA THR A 115 0.62 -21.07 -5.76
C THR A 115 -0.39 -21.26 -4.63
N ASP A 116 -0.97 -22.46 -4.53
CA ASP A 116 -1.91 -22.81 -3.45
C ASP A 116 -1.22 -22.78 -2.09
N GLU A 117 0.04 -23.18 -2.00
CA GLU A 117 0.82 -23.16 -0.77
C GLU A 117 1.03 -21.72 -0.25
N ALA A 118 1.22 -20.76 -1.15
CA ALA A 118 1.36 -19.35 -0.78
C ALA A 118 0.03 -18.79 -0.24
N ARG A 119 -1.10 -19.14 -0.87
CA ARG A 119 -2.45 -18.80 -0.39
C ARG A 119 -2.74 -19.43 0.97
N ASP A 120 -2.45 -20.71 1.13
CA ASP A 120 -2.62 -21.45 2.38
C ASP A 120 -1.77 -20.84 3.51
N TYR A 121 -0.55 -20.45 3.20
CA TYR A 121 0.33 -19.79 4.16
C TYR A 121 -0.26 -18.42 4.59
N PHE A 122 -0.82 -17.66 3.67
CA PHE A 122 -1.49 -16.40 3.98
C PHE A 122 -2.70 -16.63 4.89
N HIS A 123 -3.57 -17.59 4.54
CA HIS A 123 -4.73 -17.97 5.36
C HIS A 123 -4.30 -18.33 6.78
N LYS A 124 -3.32 -19.22 6.94
CA LYS A 124 -2.83 -19.64 8.27
C LYS A 124 -2.25 -18.48 9.08
N SER A 125 -1.60 -17.53 8.42
CA SER A 125 -0.96 -16.39 9.11
C SER A 125 -1.92 -15.25 9.44
N LYS A 126 -2.95 -15.00 8.62
CA LYS A 126 -3.85 -13.84 8.75
C LYS A 126 -5.25 -14.22 9.25
N ASP A 127 -5.65 -15.47 9.10
CA ASP A 127 -6.90 -16.03 9.61
C ASP A 127 -6.68 -17.42 10.22
N PRO A 128 -5.93 -17.54 11.34
CA PRO A 128 -5.62 -18.84 11.95
C PRO A 128 -6.86 -19.61 12.42
N SER A 129 -8.00 -18.94 12.57
CA SER A 129 -9.28 -19.58 12.90
C SER A 129 -9.97 -20.23 11.71
N GLY A 130 -9.63 -19.81 10.49
CA GLY A 130 -10.28 -20.20 9.24
C GLY A 130 -11.71 -19.66 9.08
N ARG A 131 -12.17 -18.78 9.97
CA ARG A 131 -13.53 -18.19 9.96
C ARG A 131 -13.55 -16.68 9.80
N GLY A 132 -12.44 -16.01 10.09
CA GLY A 132 -12.34 -14.56 10.09
C GLY A 132 -12.61 -13.99 8.69
N PHE A 133 -11.99 -14.52 7.66
CA PHE A 133 -12.19 -14.05 6.29
C PHE A 133 -13.64 -14.22 5.81
N VAL A 134 -14.28 -15.35 6.12
CA VAL A 134 -15.70 -15.56 5.76
C VAL A 134 -16.60 -14.58 6.50
N SER A 135 -16.35 -14.38 7.79
CA SER A 135 -17.09 -13.44 8.62
C SER A 135 -16.91 -12.00 8.11
N ASP A 136 -15.68 -11.60 7.80
CA ASP A 136 -15.37 -10.25 7.37
C ASP A 136 -15.96 -9.92 5.97
N LEU A 137 -16.01 -10.90 5.06
CA LEU A 137 -16.69 -10.76 3.77
C LEU A 137 -18.21 -10.58 3.92
N ALA A 138 -18.78 -11.21 4.93
CA ALA A 138 -20.23 -11.17 5.19
C ALA A 138 -20.65 -9.98 6.07
N ASP A 139 -19.70 -9.20 6.60
CA ASP A 139 -20.00 -8.11 7.55
C ASP A 139 -20.28 -6.78 6.83
N PRO A 140 -21.56 -6.37 6.67
CA PRO A 140 -21.89 -5.11 6.01
C PRO A 140 -21.49 -3.89 6.85
N ALA A 141 -21.20 -4.05 8.14
CA ALA A 141 -20.76 -2.95 8.98
C ALA A 141 -19.35 -2.49 8.62
N LEU A 142 -18.47 -3.40 8.17
CA LEU A 142 -17.14 -3.04 7.68
C LEU A 142 -17.21 -2.19 6.42
N THR A 143 -18.06 -2.56 5.44
CA THR A 143 -18.24 -1.79 4.21
C THR A 143 -18.85 -0.41 4.51
N ARG A 144 -19.86 -0.35 5.41
CA ARG A 144 -20.42 0.95 5.84
C ARG A 144 -19.36 1.82 6.52
N ARG A 145 -18.52 1.23 7.36
CA ARG A 145 -17.43 1.95 8.04
C ARG A 145 -16.42 2.51 7.04
N ALA A 146 -16.07 1.74 6.02
CA ALA A 146 -15.20 2.20 4.94
C ALA A 146 -15.84 3.35 4.17
N GLN A 147 -17.14 3.24 3.84
CA GLN A 147 -17.86 4.32 3.16
C GLN A 147 -17.88 5.62 3.99
N MET A 148 -18.20 5.53 5.29
CA MET A 148 -18.15 6.71 6.17
C MET A 148 -16.76 7.35 6.24
N ALA A 149 -15.71 6.54 6.20
CA ALA A 149 -14.34 7.06 6.15
C ALA A 149 -14.03 7.76 4.83
N LEU A 150 -14.51 7.22 3.69
CA LEU A 150 -14.39 7.87 2.38
C LEU A 150 -15.19 9.18 2.31
N ASP A 151 -16.41 9.21 2.85
CA ASP A 151 -17.25 10.42 2.91
C ASP A 151 -16.55 11.53 3.73
N ALA A 152 -15.88 11.17 4.83
CA ALA A 152 -15.08 12.10 5.61
C ALA A 152 -13.84 12.58 4.82
N LEU A 153 -13.16 11.68 4.12
CA LEU A 153 -11.99 12.02 3.29
C LEU A 153 -12.35 12.95 2.14
N GLU A 154 -13.54 12.78 1.55
CA GLU A 154 -14.05 13.68 0.49
C GLU A 154 -14.03 15.15 0.91
N VAL A 155 -14.34 15.43 2.18
CA VAL A 155 -14.30 16.79 2.72
C VAL A 155 -12.86 17.25 2.94
N LEU A 156 -11.98 16.37 3.43
CA LEU A 156 -10.58 16.70 3.70
C LEU A 156 -9.79 16.99 2.42
N LEU A 157 -10.11 16.32 1.33
CA LEU A 157 -9.38 16.47 0.06
C LEU A 157 -9.79 17.69 -0.77
N LYS A 158 -10.81 18.46 -0.38
CA LYS A 158 -11.23 19.66 -1.11
C LYS A 158 -10.10 20.66 -1.32
N ASP A 159 -9.31 20.89 -0.26
CA ASP A 159 -8.20 21.83 -0.26
C ASP A 159 -6.83 21.11 -0.18
N TYR A 160 -6.84 19.78 -0.27
CA TYR A 160 -5.61 18.97 -0.25
C TYR A 160 -5.04 18.84 -1.67
N PRO A 161 -3.74 19.14 -1.87
CA PRO A 161 -3.18 19.14 -3.22
C PRO A 161 -3.17 17.74 -3.82
N LEU A 162 -3.40 17.67 -5.13
CA LEU A 162 -3.23 16.43 -5.90
C LEU A 162 -1.78 15.98 -5.86
N LEU A 163 -1.56 14.67 -5.92
CA LEU A 163 -0.22 14.12 -5.99
C LEU A 163 0.34 14.34 -7.40
N ASP A 164 1.42 15.09 -7.50
CA ASP A 164 2.19 15.24 -8.73
C ASP A 164 3.69 15.24 -8.44
N LYS A 165 4.50 15.05 -9.50
CA LYS A 165 5.95 14.93 -9.39
C LYS A 165 6.65 16.25 -9.05
N ASP A 166 6.02 17.39 -9.28
CA ASP A 166 6.65 18.70 -9.19
C ASP A 166 6.45 19.38 -7.84
N ARG A 167 5.50 18.89 -7.04
CA ARG A 167 5.22 19.46 -5.72
C ARG A 167 6.10 18.88 -4.61
N THR A 168 6.18 19.61 -3.51
CA THR A 168 6.69 19.10 -2.24
C THR A 168 5.72 18.05 -1.68
N LEU A 169 6.24 16.92 -1.24
CA LEU A 169 5.49 15.78 -0.73
C LEU A 169 5.49 15.78 0.81
N ALA A 170 4.44 15.22 1.39
CA ALA A 170 4.39 14.85 2.80
C ALA A 170 4.41 13.31 2.94
N PHE A 171 4.82 12.79 4.09
CA PHE A 171 4.74 11.33 4.34
C PHE A 171 3.30 10.82 4.27
N GLU A 172 2.34 11.68 4.61
CA GLU A 172 0.92 11.37 4.52
C GLU A 172 0.43 11.11 3.10
N ASP A 173 1.06 11.66 2.08
CA ASP A 173 0.74 11.35 0.68
C ASP A 173 0.94 9.87 0.37
N PHE A 174 2.05 9.33 0.86
CA PHE A 174 2.39 7.91 0.66
C PHE A 174 1.42 6.99 1.41
N THR A 175 1.16 7.30 2.66
CA THR A 175 0.26 6.50 3.49
C THR A 175 -1.19 6.62 3.05
N LEU A 176 -1.64 7.80 2.63
CA LEU A 176 -2.97 8.02 2.07
C LEU A 176 -3.19 7.18 0.81
N PHE A 177 -2.25 7.26 -0.14
CA PHE A 177 -2.36 6.46 -1.36
C PHE A 177 -2.37 4.96 -1.06
N ALA A 178 -1.51 4.49 -0.16
CA ALA A 178 -1.45 3.08 0.20
C ALA A 178 -2.79 2.56 0.78
N GLN A 179 -3.51 3.38 1.57
CA GLN A 179 -4.83 3.00 2.08
C GLN A 179 -5.91 3.03 0.98
N LEU A 180 -5.91 4.05 0.12
CA LEU A 180 -6.86 4.12 -1.01
C LEU A 180 -6.62 3.00 -2.02
N HIS A 181 -5.36 2.67 -2.29
CA HIS A 181 -4.97 1.52 -3.11
C HIS A 181 -5.47 0.21 -2.48
N SER A 182 -5.34 0.05 -1.16
CA SER A 182 -5.84 -1.13 -0.45
C SER A 182 -7.37 -1.22 -0.48
N LEU A 183 -8.09 -0.08 -0.41
CA LEU A 183 -9.55 -0.04 -0.51
C LEU A 183 -10.05 -0.33 -1.92
N SER A 184 -9.26 -0.08 -2.96
CA SER A 184 -9.68 -0.25 -4.35
C SER A 184 -10.08 -1.68 -4.73
N ILE A 185 -9.68 -2.69 -3.94
CA ILE A 185 -10.11 -4.08 -4.14
C ILE A 185 -11.53 -4.36 -3.58
N VAL A 186 -12.13 -3.41 -2.87
CA VAL A 186 -13.44 -3.59 -2.23
C VAL A 186 -14.53 -3.08 -3.15
N LYS A 187 -15.33 -3.99 -3.70
CA LYS A 187 -16.46 -3.65 -4.57
C LYS A 187 -17.54 -2.86 -3.84
N GLY A 188 -18.15 -1.91 -4.55
CA GLY A 188 -19.33 -1.18 -4.09
C GLY A 188 -19.04 0.01 -3.17
N LEU A 189 -17.79 0.36 -2.94
CA LEU A 189 -17.43 1.63 -2.33
C LEU A 189 -17.66 2.77 -3.32
N ASN A 190 -18.25 3.85 -2.84
CA ASN A 190 -18.41 5.09 -3.61
C ASN A 190 -17.29 6.05 -3.21
N TYR A 191 -16.36 6.27 -4.12
CA TYR A 191 -15.35 7.31 -3.99
C TYR A 191 -16.00 8.62 -4.47
N GLY A 192 -16.17 9.60 -3.59
CA GLY A 192 -16.63 10.92 -3.99
C GLY A 192 -15.67 11.57 -5.02
N PRO A 193 -16.07 12.64 -5.72
CA PRO A 193 -15.30 13.20 -6.82
C PRO A 193 -13.88 13.65 -6.42
N GLN A 194 -13.66 14.16 -5.21
CA GLN A 194 -12.33 14.57 -4.76
C GLN A 194 -11.44 13.37 -4.47
N VAL A 195 -11.98 12.36 -3.78
CA VAL A 195 -11.25 11.12 -3.47
C VAL A 195 -10.93 10.38 -4.76
N GLU A 196 -11.90 10.27 -5.69
CA GLU A 196 -11.70 9.63 -6.98
C GLU A 196 -10.60 10.34 -7.79
N LEU A 197 -10.68 11.65 -7.91
CA LEU A 197 -9.67 12.43 -8.61
C LEU A 197 -8.29 12.24 -7.98
N TRP A 198 -8.19 12.33 -6.66
CA TRP A 198 -6.92 12.21 -5.95
C TRP A 198 -6.28 10.83 -6.13
N ARG A 199 -7.06 9.75 -5.94
CA ARG A 199 -6.54 8.37 -6.04
C ARG A 199 -6.10 8.02 -7.46
N GLN A 200 -6.82 8.50 -8.49
CA GLN A 200 -6.45 8.28 -9.89
C GLN A 200 -5.19 9.06 -10.25
N THR A 201 -5.12 10.35 -9.90
CA THR A 201 -3.92 11.17 -10.12
C THR A 201 -2.70 10.57 -9.44
N ALA A 202 -2.83 10.07 -8.21
CA ALA A 202 -1.75 9.41 -7.49
C ALA A 202 -1.32 8.10 -8.15
N SER A 203 -2.27 7.30 -8.61
CA SER A 203 -2.02 6.05 -9.36
C SER A 203 -1.22 6.32 -10.64
N GLU A 204 -1.60 7.35 -11.40
CA GLU A 204 -0.91 7.77 -12.63
C GLU A 204 0.49 8.31 -12.33
N ALA A 205 0.62 9.24 -11.38
CA ALA A 205 1.90 9.84 -11.00
C ALA A 205 2.93 8.81 -10.53
N CYS A 206 2.47 7.77 -9.83
CA CYS A 206 3.32 6.70 -9.31
C CYS A 206 3.44 5.50 -10.26
N SER A 207 2.66 5.44 -11.34
CA SER A 207 2.56 4.28 -12.22
C SER A 207 2.24 2.97 -11.46
N ILE A 208 1.37 3.08 -10.45
CA ILE A 208 0.90 1.96 -9.63
C ILE A 208 -0.60 1.79 -9.85
N PRO A 209 -1.03 0.78 -10.63
CA PRO A 209 -2.45 0.54 -10.90
C PRO A 209 -3.23 0.26 -9.62
N LEU A 210 -4.44 0.83 -9.52
CA LEU A 210 -5.40 0.47 -8.49
C LEU A 210 -5.92 -0.95 -8.71
N HIS A 211 -6.45 -1.57 -7.67
CA HIS A 211 -6.99 -2.93 -7.73
C HIS A 211 -8.47 -3.01 -8.17
N ASP A 212 -9.03 -1.91 -8.69
CA ASP A 212 -10.45 -1.83 -9.11
C ASP A 212 -10.85 -2.97 -10.06
N CYS A 213 -9.95 -3.42 -10.94
CA CYS A 213 -10.21 -4.54 -11.86
C CYS A 213 -10.36 -5.90 -11.15
N TYR A 214 -9.90 -6.03 -9.92
CA TYR A 214 -10.00 -7.23 -9.08
C TYR A 214 -11.08 -7.10 -8.00
N ALA A 215 -11.79 -5.96 -7.94
CA ALA A 215 -12.76 -5.67 -6.88
C ALA A 215 -13.91 -6.70 -6.83
N ASN A 216 -14.13 -7.31 -5.66
CA ASN A 216 -15.14 -8.33 -5.39
C ASN A 216 -15.78 -8.19 -3.99
#